data_3015378c43896bead0eb3d563cbc1163
#
_entry.id   3015378c43896bead0eb3d563cbc1163
#
_cell.length_a   1.000
_cell.length_b   1.000
_cell.length_c   1.000
_cell.angle_alpha   90.00
_cell.angle_beta   90.00
_cell.angle_gamma   90.00
#
_symmetry.space_group_name_H-M   'P 1'
#
loop_
_entity.id
_entity.type
_entity.pdbx_description
1 polymer ?
#
loop_
_entity_poly.entity_id
_entity_poly.type
_entity_poly.pdbx_seq_one_letter_code
_entity_poly.pdbx_strand_id
1 'polypeptide(L)'
;MQRRTFLKTTAALSTAAILAPNFAFAKEESNSFGITKNPRKFSITNNYSFNPSQEITQLWIPLPKDESYHKVVDFAYKGNFSEAKVVKNEYDSRVLYVKWDKSDKKSELEVNFDVIMQERTTDFSKATSNTNYPEDVKIFLEGTKHVPVTDSLKKYANEITKNAKTPLEKAQVIYD
;
A
#
# COMPACT_ATOMS: atom_id res chain seq x y z
N MET A 1 -36.50 29.01 -38.65
CA MET A 1 -36.44 27.93 -37.66
C MET A 1 -35.30 28.18 -36.70
N GLN A 2 -35.60 28.15 -35.44
CA GLN A 2 -34.97 28.96 -34.38
C GLN A 2 -33.68 28.33 -33.87
N ARG A 3 -32.55 28.98 -34.13
CA ARG A 3 -31.23 28.68 -33.55
C ARG A 3 -31.10 28.94 -32.05
N ARG A 4 -32.18 29.46 -31.44
CA ARG A 4 -32.18 29.81 -29.99
C ARG A 4 -32.60 28.70 -29.03
N THR A 5 -33.15 27.60 -29.53
CA THR A 5 -33.63 26.50 -28.70
C THR A 5 -32.53 25.45 -28.43
N PHE A 6 -31.52 25.37 -29.31
CA PHE A 6 -30.42 24.42 -29.13
C PHE A 6 -29.43 24.83 -28.01
N LEU A 7 -29.25 26.14 -27.82
CA LEU A 7 -28.36 26.64 -26.81
C LEU A 7 -28.92 26.61 -25.37
N LYS A 8 -30.25 26.44 -25.23
CA LYS A 8 -30.89 26.30 -23.90
C LYS A 8 -30.90 24.88 -23.35
N THR A 9 -30.75 23.89 -24.23
CA THR A 9 -30.74 22.47 -23.84
C THR A 9 -29.33 21.97 -23.52
N THR A 10 -28.28 22.64 -24.01
CA THR A 10 -26.89 22.27 -23.71
C THR A 10 -26.35 22.85 -22.40
N ALA A 11 -27.03 23.88 -21.86
CA ALA A 11 -26.62 24.47 -20.57
C ALA A 11 -27.18 23.72 -19.32
N ALA A 12 -28.09 22.78 -19.54
CA ALA A 12 -28.70 22.01 -18.43
C ALA A 12 -28.03 20.65 -18.15
N LEU A 13 -27.00 20.28 -18.96
CA LEU A 13 -26.29 18.99 -18.83
C LEU A 13 -24.84 19.13 -18.33
N SER A 14 -24.39 20.35 -18.01
CA SER A 14 -23.03 20.59 -17.50
C SER A 14 -22.95 20.80 -15.99
N THR A 15 -24.04 20.60 -15.26
CA THR A 15 -24.02 20.39 -13.81
C THR A 15 -24.25 18.92 -13.47
N ALA A 16 -23.57 18.01 -14.21
CA ALA A 16 -23.20 16.77 -13.58
C ALA A 16 -22.28 17.17 -12.43
N ALA A 17 -22.86 17.28 -11.25
CA ALA A 17 -22.15 17.39 -10.02
C ALA A 17 -20.96 16.43 -10.11
N ILE A 18 -19.76 16.98 -10.01
CA ILE A 18 -18.61 16.23 -9.54
C ILE A 18 -19.05 15.81 -8.13
N LEU A 19 -19.74 14.69 -8.05
CA LEU A 19 -19.87 13.93 -6.82
C LEU A 19 -18.43 13.48 -6.56
N ALA A 20 -17.66 14.35 -5.91
CA ALA A 20 -16.45 13.91 -5.22
C ALA A 20 -16.94 12.70 -4.41
N PRO A 21 -16.41 11.50 -4.65
CA PRO A 21 -16.79 10.37 -3.83
C PRO A 21 -16.51 10.81 -2.40
N ASN A 22 -17.56 10.86 -1.58
CA ASN A 22 -17.40 11.03 -0.14
C ASN A 22 -16.68 9.77 0.32
N PHE A 23 -15.35 9.81 0.29
CA PHE A 23 -14.54 8.81 0.94
C PHE A 23 -14.82 8.98 2.44
N ALA A 24 -15.72 8.17 2.96
CA ALA A 24 -15.85 7.99 4.39
C ALA A 24 -14.56 7.31 4.85
N PHE A 25 -13.56 8.13 5.19
CA PHE A 25 -12.46 7.64 5.99
C PHE A 25 -13.07 7.20 7.32
N ALA A 26 -12.71 5.99 7.76
CA ALA A 26 -13.23 5.44 9.00
C ALA A 26 -13.09 6.45 10.12
N LYS A 27 -14.14 6.57 10.96
CA LYS A 27 -14.24 7.47 12.07
C LYS A 27 -12.98 7.34 12.94
N GLU A 28 -12.35 8.47 13.25
CA GLU A 28 -11.17 8.57 14.11
C GLU A 28 -11.33 7.73 15.38
N GLU A 29 -10.70 6.55 15.38
CA GLU A 29 -10.16 6.04 16.63
C GLU A 29 -8.94 6.91 16.95
N SER A 30 -8.80 7.31 18.20
CA SER A 30 -7.74 8.17 18.71
C SER A 30 -6.37 7.50 18.50
N ASN A 31 -5.85 7.53 17.29
CA ASN A 31 -4.51 7.06 17.03
C ASN A 31 -3.55 8.26 17.08
N SER A 32 -2.33 7.97 17.50
CA SER A 32 -1.22 8.92 17.66
C SER A 32 -0.81 9.60 16.34
N PHE A 33 -1.53 9.38 15.25
CA PHE A 33 -1.23 9.88 13.94
C PHE A 33 -2.17 11.03 13.60
N GLY A 34 -1.62 12.23 13.45
CA GLY A 34 -2.36 13.35 12.87
C GLY A 34 -2.61 13.12 11.39
N ILE A 35 -3.89 13.06 10.98
CA ILE A 35 -4.27 12.94 9.57
C ILE A 35 -4.72 14.31 9.10
N THR A 36 -4.11 14.85 8.06
CA THR A 36 -4.50 16.14 7.51
C THR A 36 -5.73 16.01 6.61
N LYS A 37 -6.50 17.10 6.48
CA LYS A 37 -7.72 17.12 5.67
C LYS A 37 -7.47 17.30 4.16
N ASN A 38 -6.22 17.42 3.73
CA ASN A 38 -5.87 17.70 2.33
C ASN A 38 -5.31 16.42 1.67
N PRO A 39 -6.16 15.57 1.08
CA PRO A 39 -5.67 14.37 0.39
C PRO A 39 -4.89 14.75 -0.87
N ARG A 40 -3.85 13.99 -1.17
CA ARG A 40 -3.10 14.05 -2.43
C ARG A 40 -3.34 12.78 -3.22
N LYS A 41 -3.53 12.92 -4.53
CA LYS A 41 -3.66 11.79 -5.45
C LYS A 41 -2.32 11.57 -6.16
N PHE A 42 -1.87 10.33 -6.17
CA PHE A 42 -0.69 9.88 -6.91
C PHE A 42 -1.11 8.82 -7.91
N SER A 43 -0.72 8.98 -9.17
CA SER A 43 -0.88 7.95 -10.19
C SER A 43 0.45 7.23 -10.36
N ILE A 44 0.43 5.91 -10.23
CA ILE A 44 1.62 5.06 -10.25
C ILE A 44 1.50 4.11 -11.43
N THR A 45 2.53 4.09 -12.26
CA THR A 45 2.69 3.15 -13.36
C THR A 45 4.00 2.40 -13.20
N ASN A 46 3.92 1.09 -13.07
CA ASN A 46 5.07 0.20 -13.02
C ASN A 46 5.15 -0.62 -14.32
N ASN A 47 6.29 -0.55 -14.99
CA ASN A 47 6.56 -1.31 -16.20
C ASN A 47 7.62 -2.37 -15.91
N TYR A 48 7.30 -3.61 -16.24
CA TYR A 48 8.20 -4.76 -16.12
C TYR A 48 8.46 -5.33 -17.50
N SER A 49 9.73 -5.56 -17.81
CA SER A 49 10.16 -6.18 -19.07
C SER A 49 11.29 -7.15 -18.79
N PHE A 50 11.11 -8.40 -19.19
CA PHE A 50 12.11 -9.47 -19.05
C PHE A 50 12.53 -9.96 -20.43
N ASN A 51 13.78 -10.37 -20.55
CA ASN A 51 14.28 -10.98 -21.78
C ASN A 51 13.51 -12.26 -22.12
N PRO A 52 13.47 -12.65 -23.40
CA PRO A 52 12.93 -13.93 -23.81
C PRO A 52 13.52 -15.10 -23.00
N SER A 53 12.67 -16.05 -22.64
CA SER A 53 13.08 -17.22 -21.86
C SER A 53 12.47 -18.48 -22.42
N GLN A 54 13.28 -19.55 -22.50
CA GLN A 54 12.84 -20.91 -22.83
C GLN A 54 12.24 -21.64 -21.61
N GLU A 55 12.15 -20.95 -20.48
CA GLU A 55 11.53 -21.44 -19.25
C GLU A 55 10.31 -20.59 -18.91
N ILE A 56 9.45 -21.14 -18.03
CA ILE A 56 8.33 -20.41 -17.47
C ILE A 56 8.86 -19.27 -16.59
N THR A 57 8.41 -18.05 -16.88
CA THR A 57 8.70 -16.88 -16.04
C THR A 57 7.51 -16.58 -15.15
N GLN A 58 7.75 -16.35 -13.87
CA GLN A 58 6.72 -16.02 -12.89
C GLN A 58 7.11 -14.77 -12.10
N LEU A 59 6.11 -13.94 -11.80
CA LEU A 59 6.30 -12.70 -11.06
C LEU A 59 5.21 -12.55 -10.01
N TRP A 60 5.61 -12.15 -8.80
CA TRP A 60 4.71 -11.82 -7.70
C TRP A 60 4.95 -10.36 -7.32
N ILE A 61 3.93 -9.53 -7.48
CA ILE A 61 4.00 -8.09 -7.20
C ILE A 61 3.12 -7.80 -5.99
N PRO A 62 3.69 -7.41 -4.85
CA PRO A 62 2.91 -6.92 -3.73
C PRO A 62 2.08 -5.71 -4.14
N LEU A 63 0.80 -5.74 -3.82
CA LEU A 63 -0.13 -4.65 -4.09
C LEU A 63 -0.45 -3.90 -2.80
N PRO A 64 -0.55 -2.58 -2.85
CA PRO A 64 -1.03 -1.83 -1.70
C PRO A 64 -2.47 -2.22 -1.39
N LYS A 65 -2.84 -2.19 -0.11
CA LYS A 65 -4.23 -2.31 0.34
C LYS A 65 -4.70 -0.98 0.91
N ASP A 66 -6.00 -0.84 1.07
CA ASP A 66 -6.59 0.31 1.73
C ASP A 66 -6.20 0.35 3.20
N GLU A 67 -5.87 1.54 3.69
CA GLU A 67 -5.58 1.81 5.09
C GLU A 67 -6.34 3.08 5.53
N SER A 68 -6.32 3.37 6.83
CA SER A 68 -7.03 4.55 7.38
C SER A 68 -6.59 5.88 6.76
N TYR A 69 -5.36 5.95 6.24
CA TYR A 69 -4.75 7.16 5.70
C TYR A 69 -4.51 7.13 4.19
N HIS A 70 -4.82 6.04 3.50
CA HIS A 70 -4.78 5.98 2.05
C HIS A 70 -5.80 5.01 1.46
N LYS A 71 -6.21 5.29 0.22
CA LYS A 71 -7.09 4.48 -0.60
C LYS A 71 -6.43 4.17 -1.94
N VAL A 72 -6.53 2.92 -2.37
CA VAL A 72 -6.07 2.49 -3.69
C VAL A 72 -7.26 2.43 -4.64
N VAL A 73 -7.19 3.15 -5.72
CA VAL A 73 -8.26 3.23 -6.73
C VAL A 73 -7.69 2.98 -8.13
N ASP A 74 -8.57 2.70 -9.07
CA ASP A 74 -8.25 2.56 -10.50
C ASP A 74 -7.13 1.53 -10.79
N PHE A 75 -7.09 0.44 -10.02
CA PHE A 75 -6.15 -0.64 -10.24
C PHE A 75 -6.43 -1.37 -11.56
N ALA A 76 -5.43 -1.42 -12.43
CA ALA A 76 -5.46 -2.13 -13.70
C ALA A 76 -4.08 -2.71 -14.04
N TYR A 77 -4.06 -3.73 -14.85
CA TYR A 77 -2.84 -4.29 -15.41
C TYR A 77 -3.06 -4.81 -16.82
N LYS A 78 -2.03 -4.76 -17.64
CA LYS A 78 -2.03 -5.28 -19.01
C LYS A 78 -0.64 -5.80 -19.38
N GLY A 79 -0.56 -6.72 -20.32
CA GLY A 79 0.69 -7.31 -20.78
C GLY A 79 0.45 -8.50 -21.69
N ASN A 80 1.52 -9.22 -22.01
CA ASN A 80 1.49 -10.40 -22.89
C ASN A 80 1.61 -11.74 -22.11
N PHE A 81 1.14 -11.74 -20.87
CA PHE A 81 1.16 -12.91 -19.98
C PHE A 81 0.16 -13.99 -20.41
N SER A 82 0.44 -15.25 -20.04
CA SER A 82 -0.48 -16.38 -20.21
C SER A 82 -1.48 -16.53 -19.07
N GLU A 83 -1.11 -16.08 -17.86
CA GLU A 83 -1.98 -16.09 -16.68
C GLU A 83 -1.67 -14.86 -15.81
N ALA A 84 -2.71 -14.21 -15.30
CA ALA A 84 -2.58 -13.22 -14.24
C ALA A 84 -3.78 -13.26 -13.30
N LYS A 85 -3.50 -13.13 -12.00
CA LYS A 85 -4.55 -13.10 -10.96
C LYS A 85 -4.08 -12.37 -9.72
N VAL A 86 -5.01 -11.69 -9.06
CA VAL A 86 -4.78 -11.13 -7.73
C VAL A 86 -5.11 -12.21 -6.70
N VAL A 87 -4.15 -12.52 -5.85
CA VAL A 87 -4.30 -13.45 -4.74
C VAL A 87 -4.18 -12.71 -3.41
N LYS A 88 -4.81 -13.24 -2.38
CA LYS A 88 -4.69 -12.77 -1.00
C LYS A 88 -4.09 -13.87 -0.14
N ASN A 89 -3.29 -13.50 0.85
CA ASN A 89 -2.82 -14.40 1.89
C ASN A 89 -3.69 -14.31 3.15
N GLU A 90 -3.35 -15.07 4.16
CA GLU A 90 -4.03 -15.11 5.45
C GLU A 90 -4.01 -13.77 6.22
N TYR A 91 -3.08 -12.88 5.91
CA TYR A 91 -2.95 -11.53 6.49
C TYR A 91 -3.63 -10.45 5.64
N ASP A 92 -4.53 -10.85 4.72
CA ASP A 92 -5.19 -9.95 3.75
C ASP A 92 -4.22 -9.13 2.87
N SER A 93 -2.95 -9.54 2.79
CA SER A 93 -2.00 -8.94 1.86
C SER A 93 -2.34 -9.39 0.44
N ARG A 94 -2.37 -8.44 -0.49
CA ARG A 94 -2.69 -8.67 -1.88
C ARG A 94 -1.42 -8.79 -2.72
N VAL A 95 -1.40 -9.73 -3.65
CA VAL A 95 -0.30 -9.95 -4.57
C VAL A 95 -0.87 -10.16 -5.98
N LEU A 96 -0.36 -9.46 -6.96
CA LEU A 96 -0.59 -9.78 -8.36
C LEU A 96 0.41 -10.86 -8.76
N TYR A 97 -0.10 -12.06 -9.02
CA TYR A 97 0.66 -13.15 -9.63
C TYR A 97 0.53 -13.07 -11.14
N VAL A 98 1.64 -13.18 -11.86
CA VAL A 98 1.69 -13.17 -13.32
C VAL A 98 2.62 -14.26 -13.79
N LYS A 99 2.21 -14.96 -14.86
CA LYS A 99 2.96 -16.05 -15.48
C LYS A 99 3.08 -15.82 -16.97
N TRP A 100 4.27 -16.08 -17.50
CA TRP A 100 4.52 -16.20 -18.94
C TRP A 100 5.01 -17.59 -19.23
N ASP A 101 4.48 -18.17 -20.29
CA ASP A 101 5.03 -19.41 -20.85
C ASP A 101 6.32 -19.11 -21.59
N LYS A 102 7.12 -20.12 -21.83
CA LYS A 102 8.36 -20.02 -22.63
C LYS A 102 8.09 -19.35 -23.98
N SER A 103 8.94 -18.41 -24.36
CA SER A 103 8.74 -17.59 -25.55
C SER A 103 10.04 -16.96 -26.02
N ASP A 104 10.14 -16.76 -27.33
CA ASP A 104 11.20 -15.96 -27.98
C ASP A 104 10.92 -14.46 -27.94
N LYS A 105 9.78 -14.05 -27.36
CA LYS A 105 9.39 -12.65 -27.16
C LYS A 105 9.67 -12.21 -25.72
N LYS A 106 9.90 -10.92 -25.53
CA LYS A 106 9.98 -10.33 -24.19
C LYS A 106 8.68 -10.55 -23.43
N SER A 107 8.80 -10.80 -22.15
CA SER A 107 7.68 -10.82 -21.21
C SER A 107 7.44 -9.41 -20.71
N GLU A 108 6.25 -8.86 -20.94
CA GLU A 108 5.92 -7.46 -20.64
C GLU A 108 4.66 -7.38 -19.78
N LEU A 109 4.71 -6.47 -18.80
CA LEU A 109 3.61 -6.17 -17.91
C LEU A 109 3.64 -4.69 -17.54
N GLU A 110 2.49 -4.04 -17.62
CA GLU A 110 2.25 -2.71 -17.06
C GLU A 110 1.21 -2.84 -15.94
N VAL A 111 1.49 -2.26 -14.80
CA VAL A 111 0.57 -2.21 -13.65
C VAL A 111 0.33 -0.75 -13.30
N ASN A 112 -0.94 -0.34 -13.29
CA ASN A 112 -1.37 1.02 -12.98
C ASN A 112 -2.28 1.02 -11.78
N PHE A 113 -2.13 1.99 -10.91
CA PHE A 113 -3.09 2.30 -9.86
C PHE A 113 -2.92 3.73 -9.36
N ASP A 114 -4.01 4.28 -8.86
CA ASP A 114 -4.01 5.56 -8.18
C ASP A 114 -4.06 5.35 -6.67
N VAL A 115 -3.38 6.22 -5.93
CA VAL A 115 -3.43 6.25 -4.47
C VAL A 115 -3.85 7.63 -4.01
N ILE A 116 -4.93 7.69 -3.25
CA ILE A 116 -5.36 8.90 -2.55
C ILE A 116 -4.81 8.82 -1.14
N MET A 117 -3.86 9.69 -0.80
CA MET A 117 -3.17 9.69 0.49
C MET A 117 -3.52 10.94 1.28
N GLN A 118 -3.70 10.77 2.58
CA GLN A 118 -3.70 11.85 3.55
C GLN A 118 -2.31 11.96 4.18
N GLU A 119 -1.87 13.18 4.42
CA GLU A 119 -0.64 13.41 5.16
C GLU A 119 -0.80 12.90 6.59
N ARG A 120 0.19 12.16 7.06
CA ARG A 120 0.23 11.59 8.40
C ARG A 120 1.50 12.02 9.11
N THR A 121 1.36 12.53 10.31
CA THR A 121 2.46 12.86 11.19
C THR A 121 2.37 12.05 12.48
N THR A 122 3.50 11.71 13.06
CA THR A 122 3.59 11.06 14.37
C THR A 122 4.19 12.04 15.35
N ASP A 123 3.46 12.32 16.43
CA ASP A 123 3.96 13.13 17.54
C ASP A 123 4.67 12.22 18.55
N PHE A 124 5.98 12.11 18.40
CA PHE A 124 6.81 11.28 19.28
C PHE A 124 6.86 11.78 20.72
N SER A 125 6.46 13.03 21.01
CA SER A 125 6.38 13.52 22.38
C SER A 125 5.30 12.81 23.20
N LYS A 126 4.34 12.17 22.51
CA LYS A 126 3.27 11.35 23.12
C LYS A 126 3.60 9.85 23.18
N ALA A 127 4.84 9.47 22.84
CA ALA A 127 5.27 8.08 22.94
C ALA A 127 5.18 7.61 24.40
N THR A 128 4.61 6.42 24.61
CA THR A 128 4.49 5.82 25.93
C THR A 128 5.46 4.66 26.11
N SER A 129 5.80 4.33 27.34
CA SER A 129 6.54 3.12 27.67
C SER A 129 5.64 1.89 27.78
N ASN A 130 4.34 2.02 27.47
CA ASN A 130 3.42 0.91 27.50
C ASN A 130 3.76 -0.12 26.41
N THR A 131 4.01 -1.35 26.81
CA THR A 131 4.31 -2.48 25.93
C THR A 131 3.13 -3.45 25.80
N ASN A 132 1.95 -3.07 26.30
CA ASN A 132 0.73 -3.85 26.10
C ASN A 132 0.16 -3.55 24.72
N TYR A 133 0.59 -4.31 23.73
CA TYR A 133 0.17 -4.14 22.33
C TYR A 133 -1.19 -4.80 22.09
N PRO A 134 -2.05 -4.22 21.21
CA PRO A 134 -3.25 -4.86 20.72
C PRO A 134 -2.95 -6.21 20.04
N GLU A 135 -3.93 -7.11 19.98
CA GLU A 135 -3.74 -8.46 19.43
C GLU A 135 -3.34 -8.44 17.95
N ASP A 136 -3.89 -7.51 17.17
CA ASP A 136 -3.57 -7.31 15.76
C ASP A 136 -2.13 -6.83 15.51
N VAL A 137 -1.49 -6.26 16.54
CA VAL A 137 -0.08 -5.84 16.49
C VAL A 137 0.86 -6.94 16.96
N LYS A 138 0.42 -7.82 17.85
CA LYS A 138 1.27 -8.87 18.43
C LYS A 138 1.85 -9.82 17.39
N ILE A 139 1.11 -10.13 16.34
CA ILE A 139 1.55 -10.97 15.23
C ILE A 139 2.85 -10.48 14.59
N PHE A 140 3.07 -9.16 14.56
CA PHE A 140 4.29 -8.56 14.01
C PHE A 140 5.51 -8.62 14.94
N LEU A 141 5.31 -9.07 16.19
CA LEU A 141 6.37 -9.31 17.16
C LEU A 141 6.88 -10.76 17.13
N GLU A 142 6.20 -11.62 16.39
CA GLU A 142 6.56 -13.02 16.26
C GLU A 142 7.58 -13.25 15.16
N GLY A 143 8.43 -14.24 15.35
CA GLY A 143 9.34 -14.69 14.30
C GLY A 143 8.62 -15.47 13.21
N THR A 144 9.06 -15.33 11.97
CA THR A 144 8.58 -16.11 10.84
C THR A 144 9.62 -17.15 10.41
N LYS A 145 9.23 -18.06 9.52
CA LYS A 145 10.16 -19.03 8.91
C LYS A 145 11.37 -18.36 8.27
N HIS A 146 11.19 -17.20 7.65
CA HIS A 146 12.22 -16.48 6.90
C HIS A 146 12.91 -15.38 7.71
N VAL A 147 12.27 -14.94 8.80
CA VAL A 147 12.82 -13.96 9.73
C VAL A 147 12.62 -14.50 11.16
N PRO A 148 13.36 -15.53 11.55
CA PRO A 148 13.21 -16.13 12.87
C PRO A 148 13.82 -15.24 13.96
N VAL A 149 13.13 -15.13 15.09
CA VAL A 149 13.65 -14.46 16.29
C VAL A 149 14.54 -15.44 17.06
N THR A 150 15.81 -15.54 16.66
CA THR A 150 16.79 -16.45 17.28
C THR A 150 17.35 -15.89 18.58
N ASP A 151 17.91 -16.76 19.42
CA ASP A 151 18.55 -16.32 20.67
C ASP A 151 19.80 -15.46 20.42
N SER A 152 20.52 -15.72 19.32
CA SER A 152 21.65 -14.86 18.90
C SER A 152 21.17 -13.45 18.53
N LEU A 153 20.06 -13.33 17.78
CA LEU A 153 19.47 -12.03 17.46
C LEU A 153 18.98 -11.30 18.70
N LYS A 154 18.31 -12.00 19.62
CA LYS A 154 17.88 -11.43 20.92
C LYS A 154 19.06 -10.93 21.74
N LYS A 155 20.13 -11.74 21.84
CA LYS A 155 21.35 -11.35 22.54
C LYS A 155 21.96 -10.08 21.95
N TYR A 156 22.12 -10.03 20.64
CA TYR A 156 22.64 -8.86 19.94
C TYR A 156 21.76 -7.62 20.17
N ALA A 157 20.44 -7.74 19.97
CA ALA A 157 19.49 -6.65 20.20
C ALA A 157 19.56 -6.11 21.65
N ASN A 158 19.65 -7.00 22.64
CA ASN A 158 19.78 -6.62 24.05
C ASN A 158 21.11 -5.92 24.34
N GLU A 159 22.19 -6.33 23.69
CA GLU A 159 23.50 -5.71 23.85
C GLU A 159 23.52 -4.26 23.31
N ILE A 160 23.05 -4.04 22.09
CA ILE A 160 23.02 -2.71 21.50
C ILE A 160 22.02 -1.78 22.18
N THR A 161 20.92 -2.29 22.70
CA THR A 161 19.88 -1.49 23.36
C THR A 161 20.00 -1.43 24.89
N LYS A 162 21.09 -1.93 25.49
CA LYS A 162 21.25 -2.06 26.96
C LYS A 162 21.06 -0.78 27.76
N ASN A 163 21.36 0.37 27.15
CA ASN A 163 21.25 1.69 27.76
C ASN A 163 19.92 2.40 27.43
N ALA A 164 19.12 1.87 26.50
CA ALA A 164 17.83 2.42 26.11
C ALA A 164 16.72 1.96 27.07
N LYS A 165 15.99 2.90 27.64
CA LYS A 165 14.96 2.64 28.69
C LYS A 165 13.57 2.50 28.11
N THR A 166 13.29 3.18 26.99
CA THR A 166 11.97 3.21 26.35
C THR A 166 11.98 2.50 25.00
N PRO A 167 10.84 2.03 24.50
CA PRO A 167 10.74 1.47 23.14
C PRO A 167 11.24 2.44 22.05
N LEU A 168 10.96 3.74 22.21
CA LEU A 168 11.41 4.75 21.25
C LEU A 168 12.93 4.89 21.26
N GLU A 169 13.57 4.94 22.44
CA GLU A 169 15.05 4.97 22.56
C GLU A 169 15.67 3.71 21.96
N LYS A 170 15.06 2.52 22.19
CA LYS A 170 15.54 1.27 21.57
C LYS A 170 15.46 1.33 20.04
N ALA A 171 14.35 1.83 19.49
CA ALA A 171 14.19 1.99 18.06
C ALA A 171 15.22 2.94 17.48
N GLN A 172 15.52 4.06 18.17
CA GLN A 172 16.53 5.01 17.74
C GLN A 172 17.93 4.39 17.72
N VAL A 173 18.32 3.68 18.78
CA VAL A 173 19.65 3.02 18.86
C VAL A 173 19.80 1.90 17.81
N ILE A 174 18.72 1.25 17.42
CA ILE A 174 18.76 0.23 16.36
C ILE A 174 18.90 0.88 14.97
N TYR A 175 18.35 2.08 14.79
CA TYR A 175 18.39 2.81 13.53
C TYR A 175 19.76 3.46 13.28
N ASP A 176 20.42 4.01 14.32
CA ASP A 176 21.71 4.70 14.26
C ASP A 176 22.88 3.70 14.09
#